data_5694672304dfd3b2dc845ab5847f5c06
#
_entry.id   5694672304dfd3b2dc845ab5847f5c06
#
_cell.length_a   1.000
_cell.length_b   1.000
_cell.length_c   1.000
_cell.angle_alpha   90.00
_cell.angle_beta   90.00
_cell.angle_gamma   90.00
#
_symmetry.space_group_name_H-M   'P 1'
#
loop_
_entity.id
_entity.type
_entity.pdbx_description
1 polymer ?
#
loop_
_entity_poly.entity_id
_entity_poly.type
_entity_poly.pdbx_seq_one_letter_code
_entity_poly.pdbx_strand_id
1 'polypeptide(L)'
;MAAEKLTKSRLIQIIVLMAVLISAFVWRTVTYEEVQSVEQKAIHCTISEGKCLIVEQGDTADITLTPLPATAESPLVLQIGNINVKPTGVVEGVDMFMGTIPVIFSQKGEYWVGNFSVPACIHDEMDWKATITQGNQTTIVTFKVKK
;
A
#
# COMPACT_ATOMS: atom_id res chain seq x y z
N MET A 1 50.60 21.95 4.65
CA MET A 1 49.18 22.19 4.29
C MET A 1 48.90 23.66 4.56
N ALA A 2 48.79 24.47 3.50
CA ALA A 2 48.59 25.90 3.62
C ALA A 2 47.12 26.18 3.95
N ALA A 3 46.84 26.61 5.18
CA ALA A 3 45.53 27.15 5.55
C ALA A 3 45.34 28.46 4.81
N GLU A 4 44.60 28.42 3.68
CA GLU A 4 44.19 29.64 3.00
C GLU A 4 43.32 30.46 3.95
N LYS A 5 43.82 31.66 4.29
CA LYS A 5 43.03 32.61 5.08
C LYS A 5 41.76 32.96 4.32
N LEU A 6 40.61 32.57 4.84
CA LEU A 6 39.30 32.94 4.30
C LEU A 6 39.22 34.49 4.26
N THR A 7 39.17 35.05 3.07
CA THR A 7 38.93 36.48 2.86
C THR A 7 37.51 36.79 3.29
N LYS A 8 37.28 37.93 3.96
CA LYS A 8 35.91 38.35 4.44
C LYS A 8 34.83 38.25 3.33
N SER A 9 35.22 38.51 2.08
CA SER A 9 34.33 38.39 0.93
C SER A 9 33.90 36.94 0.67
N ARG A 10 34.82 35.97 0.74
CA ARG A 10 34.50 34.54 0.56
C ARG A 10 33.66 34.00 1.72
N LEU A 11 33.89 34.48 2.94
CA LEU A 11 33.11 34.10 4.11
C LEU A 11 31.66 34.58 3.99
N ILE A 12 31.43 35.81 3.54
CA ILE A 12 30.08 36.34 3.29
C ILE A 12 29.38 35.54 2.20
N GLN A 13 30.09 35.16 1.13
CA GLN A 13 29.53 34.36 0.04
C GLN A 13 29.07 32.96 0.49
N ILE A 14 29.86 32.34 1.36
CA ILE A 14 29.50 31.02 1.95
C ILE A 14 28.27 31.14 2.86
N ILE A 15 28.21 32.20 3.70
CA ILE A 15 27.07 32.43 4.58
C ILE A 15 25.77 32.65 3.79
N VAL A 16 25.85 33.45 2.71
CA VAL A 16 24.68 33.68 1.84
C VAL A 16 24.21 32.39 1.17
N LEU A 17 25.14 31.59 0.63
CA LEU A 17 24.82 30.29 0.04
C LEU A 17 24.18 29.34 1.05
N MET A 18 24.72 29.25 2.26
CA MET A 18 24.17 28.43 3.33
C MET A 18 22.75 28.89 3.74
N ALA A 19 22.54 30.21 3.85
CA ALA A 19 21.23 30.77 4.17
C ALA A 19 20.20 30.43 3.08
N VAL A 20 20.55 30.50 1.81
CA VAL A 20 19.68 30.13 0.69
C VAL A 20 19.34 28.63 0.72
N LEU A 21 20.34 27.77 0.96
CA LEU A 21 20.12 26.32 1.05
C LEU A 21 19.23 25.95 2.24
N ILE A 22 19.46 26.56 3.40
CA ILE A 22 18.63 26.32 4.60
C ILE A 22 17.21 26.80 4.35
N SER A 23 17.01 27.99 3.76
CA SER A 23 15.66 28.48 3.47
C SER A 23 14.92 27.61 2.45
N ALA A 24 15.61 27.12 1.41
CA ALA A 24 15.03 26.20 0.43
C ALA A 24 14.70 24.83 1.06
N PHE A 25 15.56 24.35 1.96
CA PHE A 25 15.32 23.09 2.68
C PHE A 25 14.12 23.21 3.63
N VAL A 26 14.06 24.28 4.43
CA VAL A 26 12.92 24.55 5.33
C VAL A 26 11.63 24.69 4.53
N TRP A 27 11.64 25.47 3.44
CA TRP A 27 10.48 25.60 2.56
C TRP A 27 10.01 24.24 2.03
N ARG A 28 10.94 23.43 1.55
CA ARG A 28 10.60 22.09 1.03
C ARG A 28 10.08 21.18 2.13
N THR A 29 10.64 21.23 3.35
CA THR A 29 10.20 20.40 4.47
C THR A 29 8.80 20.79 4.93
N VAL A 30 8.51 22.08 5.04
CA VAL A 30 7.18 22.58 5.46
C VAL A 30 6.12 22.30 4.38
N THR A 31 6.45 22.46 3.10
CA THR A 31 5.52 22.14 2.01
C THR A 31 5.36 20.64 1.75
N TYR A 32 6.32 19.81 2.20
CA TYR A 32 6.22 18.36 2.01
C TYR A 32 5.27 17.67 3.01
N GLU A 33 4.98 18.29 4.14
CA GLU A 33 4.04 17.76 5.14
C GLU A 33 2.56 17.88 4.70
N GLU A 34 2.24 18.77 3.77
CA GLU A 34 0.85 18.92 3.28
C GLU A 34 0.42 17.85 2.26
N VAL A 35 1.35 17.10 1.67
CA VAL A 35 1.01 16.06 0.67
C VAL A 35 0.77 14.69 1.32
N GLN A 36 1.12 14.50 2.59
CA GLN A 36 0.93 13.22 3.29
C GLN A 36 -0.29 13.15 4.21
N SER A 37 -1.07 14.19 4.35
CA SER A 37 -2.27 14.18 5.19
C SER A 37 -3.60 14.08 4.43
N VAL A 38 -3.61 13.53 3.23
CA VAL A 38 -4.79 12.79 2.81
C VAL A 38 -4.67 11.45 3.53
N GLU A 39 -5.09 11.40 4.78
CA GLU A 39 -5.50 10.17 5.45
C GLU A 39 -6.55 9.52 4.54
N GLN A 40 -6.06 8.75 3.57
CA GLN A 40 -6.90 7.75 2.93
C GLN A 40 -7.28 6.82 4.08
N LYS A 41 -8.48 7.03 4.60
CA LYS A 41 -9.07 6.19 5.63
C LYS A 41 -9.10 4.77 5.05
N ALA A 42 -8.03 4.03 5.33
CA ALA A 42 -7.91 2.66 4.88
C ALA A 42 -8.94 1.84 5.66
N ILE A 43 -9.82 1.19 4.93
CA ILE A 43 -10.80 0.31 5.52
C ILE A 43 -10.11 -1.03 5.77
N HIS A 44 -10.10 -1.46 7.03
CA HIS A 44 -9.54 -2.75 7.41
C HIS A 44 -10.63 -3.80 7.51
N CYS A 45 -10.42 -4.92 6.86
CA CYS A 45 -11.31 -6.06 6.91
C CYS A 45 -10.53 -7.37 7.05
N THR A 46 -11.03 -8.28 7.88
CA THR A 46 -10.46 -9.62 8.02
C THR A 46 -11.41 -10.64 7.45
N ILE A 47 -10.93 -11.43 6.48
CA ILE A 47 -11.69 -12.54 5.91
C ILE A 47 -11.42 -13.78 6.76
N SER A 48 -12.37 -14.13 7.63
CA SER A 48 -12.37 -15.38 8.39
C SER A 48 -13.31 -16.44 7.76
N GLU A 49 -14.41 -16.01 7.14
CA GLU A 49 -15.45 -16.88 6.57
C GLU A 49 -15.63 -16.68 5.04
N GLY A 50 -14.63 -16.13 4.36
CA GLY A 50 -14.63 -16.00 2.90
C GLY A 50 -15.19 -14.69 2.37
N LYS A 51 -15.81 -13.89 3.20
CA LYS A 51 -16.46 -12.64 2.79
C LYS A 51 -16.09 -11.47 3.68
N CYS A 52 -15.99 -10.31 3.08
CA CYS A 52 -15.94 -9.04 3.76
C CYS A 52 -16.91 -8.07 3.11
N LEU A 53 -17.83 -7.54 3.91
CA LEU A 53 -18.76 -6.50 3.48
C LEU A 53 -18.25 -5.16 4.01
N ILE A 54 -17.97 -4.25 3.09
CA ILE A 54 -17.57 -2.89 3.41
C ILE A 54 -18.76 -1.99 3.12
N VAL A 55 -19.24 -1.31 4.16
CA VAL A 55 -20.33 -0.35 4.03
C VAL A 55 -19.74 1.04 4.32
N GLU A 56 -19.52 1.85 3.30
CA GLU A 56 -19.16 3.26 3.45
C GLU A 56 -20.03 4.16 2.57
N GLN A 57 -20.61 5.19 3.17
CA GLN A 57 -21.35 6.29 2.50
C GLN A 57 -22.40 5.86 1.45
N GLY A 58 -23.02 4.67 1.63
CA GLY A 58 -24.06 4.17 0.73
C GLY A 58 -23.56 3.20 -0.36
N ASP A 59 -22.28 3.03 -0.54
CA ASP A 59 -21.69 2.00 -1.39
C ASP A 59 -21.27 0.79 -0.56
N THR A 60 -21.74 -0.39 -0.96
CA THR A 60 -21.41 -1.67 -0.32
C THR A 60 -20.47 -2.42 -1.26
N ALA A 61 -19.21 -2.49 -0.94
CA ALA A 61 -18.30 -3.38 -1.66
C ALA A 61 -18.31 -4.77 -1.02
N ASP A 62 -18.52 -5.80 -1.84
CA ASP A 62 -18.46 -7.20 -1.43
C ASP A 62 -17.12 -7.79 -1.89
N ILE A 63 -16.27 -8.16 -0.93
CA ILE A 63 -14.98 -8.76 -1.21
C ILE A 63 -15.00 -10.21 -0.76
N THR A 64 -14.73 -11.13 -1.68
CA THR A 64 -14.66 -12.56 -1.40
C THR A 64 -13.34 -13.15 -1.81
N LEU A 65 -12.83 -14.09 -1.01
CA LEU A 65 -11.62 -14.87 -1.29
C LEU A 65 -11.98 -16.35 -1.41
N THR A 66 -11.55 -16.99 -2.47
CA THR A 66 -11.76 -18.43 -2.72
C THR A 66 -10.51 -19.08 -3.30
N PRO A 67 -10.23 -20.39 -3.01
CA PRO A 67 -10.91 -21.25 -2.06
C PRO A 67 -10.56 -20.92 -0.60
N LEU A 68 -11.40 -21.41 0.32
CA LEU A 68 -11.11 -21.40 1.75
C LEU A 68 -11.20 -22.83 2.31
N PRO A 69 -10.29 -23.21 3.20
CA PRO A 69 -9.12 -22.46 3.67
C PRO A 69 -8.13 -22.17 2.53
N ALA A 70 -7.52 -20.96 2.55
CA ALA A 70 -6.50 -20.61 1.57
C ALA A 70 -5.22 -21.41 1.85
N THR A 71 -4.65 -22.00 0.79
CA THR A 71 -3.41 -22.78 0.87
C THR A 71 -2.32 -22.12 0.04
N ALA A 72 -1.09 -22.21 0.54
CA ALA A 72 0.08 -21.72 -0.19
C ALA A 72 0.28 -22.48 -1.52
N GLU A 73 0.93 -21.82 -2.48
CA GLU A 73 1.21 -22.33 -3.82
C GLU A 73 -0.03 -22.73 -4.64
N SER A 74 -1.23 -22.53 -4.07
CA SER A 74 -2.50 -22.77 -4.76
C SER A 74 -3.04 -21.48 -5.38
N PRO A 75 -3.79 -21.56 -6.49
CA PRO A 75 -4.43 -20.40 -7.08
C PRO A 75 -5.53 -19.87 -6.15
N LEU A 76 -5.39 -18.62 -5.73
CA LEU A 76 -6.36 -17.88 -4.95
C LEU A 76 -7.07 -16.87 -5.85
N VAL A 77 -8.34 -16.71 -5.63
CA VAL A 77 -9.21 -15.81 -6.40
C VAL A 77 -9.81 -14.77 -5.46
N LEU A 78 -9.49 -13.50 -5.69
CA LEU A 78 -10.10 -12.39 -5.01
C LEU A 78 -11.16 -11.77 -5.92
N GLN A 79 -12.41 -11.74 -5.46
CA GLN A 79 -13.52 -11.13 -6.19
C GLN A 79 -13.98 -9.88 -5.45
N ILE A 80 -14.26 -8.82 -6.20
CA ILE A 80 -14.75 -7.55 -5.67
C ILE A 80 -16.01 -7.18 -6.45
N GLY A 81 -17.11 -7.08 -5.73
CA GLY A 81 -18.41 -6.71 -6.28
C GLY A 81 -18.77 -5.26 -5.99
N ASN A 82 -19.82 -4.78 -6.70
CA ASN A 82 -20.43 -3.47 -6.51
C ASN A 82 -19.48 -2.27 -6.67
N ILE A 83 -18.52 -2.35 -7.60
CA ILE A 83 -17.61 -1.25 -7.89
C ILE A 83 -17.55 -0.94 -9.37
N ASN A 84 -17.60 0.35 -9.71
CA ASN A 84 -17.55 0.84 -11.08
C ASN A 84 -16.14 1.18 -11.57
N VAL A 85 -15.16 1.24 -10.67
CA VAL A 85 -13.78 1.61 -10.97
C VAL A 85 -12.90 0.38 -10.93
N LYS A 86 -12.03 0.22 -11.93
CA LYS A 86 -11.07 -0.89 -11.97
C LYS A 86 -10.16 -0.85 -10.73
N PRO A 87 -10.17 -1.88 -9.89
CA PRO A 87 -9.28 -1.95 -8.74
C PRO A 87 -7.86 -2.32 -9.16
N THR A 88 -6.90 -1.91 -8.35
CA THR A 88 -5.53 -2.43 -8.34
C THR A 88 -5.27 -3.07 -6.99
N GLY A 89 -4.50 -4.13 -6.95
CA GLY A 89 -4.25 -4.84 -5.70
C GLY A 89 -2.81 -5.32 -5.58
N VAL A 90 -2.38 -5.39 -4.33
CA VAL A 90 -1.06 -5.89 -3.95
C VAL A 90 -1.23 -6.78 -2.73
N VAL A 91 -0.61 -7.96 -2.75
CA VAL A 91 -0.63 -8.91 -1.63
C VAL A 91 0.75 -9.00 -1.02
N GLU A 92 0.83 -8.93 0.31
CA GLU A 92 2.07 -8.98 1.09
C GLU A 92 1.88 -9.82 2.35
N GLY A 93 2.95 -10.46 2.82
CA GLY A 93 2.96 -11.13 4.12
C GLY A 93 2.91 -10.11 5.27
N VAL A 94 2.14 -10.40 6.32
CA VAL A 94 2.03 -9.51 7.49
C VAL A 94 3.18 -9.75 8.46
N ASP A 95 3.42 -11.01 8.80
CA ASP A 95 4.44 -11.37 9.82
C ASP A 95 5.86 -11.38 9.26
N MET A 96 6.00 -11.69 7.97
CA MET A 96 7.28 -11.76 7.28
C MET A 96 7.16 -11.18 5.87
N PHE A 97 8.05 -10.28 5.53
CA PHE A 97 8.10 -9.74 4.16
C PHE A 97 8.67 -10.81 3.20
N MET A 98 7.80 -11.35 2.36
CA MET A 98 8.13 -12.33 1.32
C MET A 98 8.03 -11.75 -0.10
N GLY A 99 8.14 -10.42 -0.20
CA GLY A 99 7.93 -9.69 -1.44
C GLY A 99 6.48 -9.24 -1.60
N THR A 100 6.26 -8.55 -2.71
CA THR A 100 4.99 -7.92 -3.08
C THR A 100 4.43 -8.63 -4.29
N ILE A 101 3.22 -9.17 -4.19
CA ILE A 101 2.55 -9.92 -5.26
C ILE A 101 1.48 -9.01 -5.87
N PRO A 102 1.64 -8.53 -7.11
CA PRO A 102 0.62 -7.72 -7.77
C PRO A 102 -0.59 -8.57 -8.15
N VAL A 103 -1.79 -8.07 -7.87
CA VAL A 103 -3.05 -8.68 -8.28
C VAL A 103 -3.64 -7.87 -9.43
N ILE A 104 -3.72 -8.52 -10.60
CA ILE A 104 -4.30 -7.90 -11.79
C ILE A 104 -5.76 -8.29 -11.87
N PHE A 105 -6.65 -7.31 -11.78
CA PHE A 105 -8.09 -7.53 -11.87
C PHE A 105 -8.59 -7.47 -13.31
N SER A 106 -9.48 -8.40 -13.63
CA SER A 106 -10.26 -8.44 -14.86
C SER A 106 -11.75 -8.40 -14.55
N GLN A 107 -12.52 -7.66 -15.31
CA GLN A 107 -13.96 -7.58 -15.12
C GLN A 107 -14.65 -8.85 -15.64
N LYS A 108 -15.49 -9.44 -14.81
CA LYS A 108 -16.35 -10.57 -15.16
C LYS A 108 -17.79 -10.27 -14.72
N GLY A 109 -18.59 -9.74 -15.63
CA GLY A 109 -19.93 -9.27 -15.31
C GLY A 109 -19.91 -8.08 -14.36
N GLU A 110 -20.57 -8.22 -13.21
CA GLU A 110 -20.65 -7.20 -12.16
C GLU A 110 -19.50 -7.25 -11.16
N TYR A 111 -18.56 -8.21 -11.32
CA TYR A 111 -17.45 -8.43 -10.40
C TYR A 111 -16.10 -8.18 -11.07
N TRP A 112 -15.14 -7.72 -10.26
CA TRP A 112 -13.75 -7.71 -10.61
C TRP A 112 -13.06 -8.93 -9.99
N VAL A 113 -12.36 -9.70 -10.81
CA VAL A 113 -11.70 -10.96 -10.40
C VAL A 113 -10.22 -10.83 -10.58
N GLY A 114 -9.48 -11.02 -9.49
CA GLY A 114 -8.02 -11.08 -9.47
C GLY A 114 -7.55 -12.47 -9.06
N ASN A 115 -6.63 -13.05 -9.84
CA ASN A 115 -6.00 -14.33 -9.52
C ASN A 115 -4.58 -14.07 -9.04
N PHE A 116 -4.17 -14.78 -7.99
CA PHE A 116 -2.82 -14.74 -7.45
C PHE A 116 -2.49 -16.04 -6.73
N SER A 117 -1.25 -16.24 -6.38
CA SER A 117 -0.81 -17.32 -5.49
C SER A 117 0.22 -16.74 -4.53
N VAL A 118 0.28 -17.28 -3.33
CA VAL A 118 1.27 -16.90 -2.33
C VAL A 118 2.28 -18.02 -2.14
N PRO A 119 3.57 -17.73 -1.94
CA PRO A 119 4.57 -18.76 -1.72
C PRO A 119 4.37 -19.46 -0.37
N ALA A 120 4.83 -20.70 -0.28
CA ALA A 120 4.85 -21.43 0.97
C ALA A 120 5.85 -20.80 1.95
N CYS A 121 5.47 -20.73 3.22
CA CYS A 121 6.33 -20.29 4.31
C CYS A 121 6.85 -21.50 5.10
N ILE A 122 7.85 -21.27 5.98
CA ILE A 122 8.33 -22.28 6.95
C ILE A 122 7.29 -22.54 8.05
N HIS A 123 6.38 -21.61 8.32
CA HIS A 123 5.30 -21.74 9.28
C HIS A 123 4.09 -22.45 8.68
N ASP A 124 3.35 -23.18 9.50
CA ASP A 124 2.15 -23.91 9.06
C ASP A 124 0.99 -22.98 8.68
N GLU A 125 0.92 -21.81 9.30
CA GLU A 125 -0.04 -20.74 8.98
C GLU A 125 0.68 -19.38 8.96
N MET A 126 0.23 -18.49 8.08
CA MET A 126 0.74 -17.13 7.98
C MET A 126 -0.38 -16.15 7.63
N ASP A 127 -0.35 -14.98 8.21
CA ASP A 127 -1.26 -13.88 7.89
C ASP A 127 -0.75 -13.11 6.66
N TRP A 128 -1.65 -12.90 5.71
CA TRP A 128 -1.42 -12.13 4.49
C TRP A 128 -2.39 -10.96 4.44
N LYS A 129 -1.96 -9.86 3.86
CA LYS A 129 -2.80 -8.69 3.59
C LYS A 129 -2.85 -8.39 2.11
N ALA A 130 -4.04 -8.16 1.60
CA ALA A 130 -4.27 -7.60 0.28
C ALA A 130 -4.64 -6.11 0.42
N THR A 131 -3.84 -5.24 -0.15
CA THR A 131 -4.14 -3.81 -0.25
C THR A 131 -4.79 -3.56 -1.60
N ILE A 132 -6.04 -3.16 -1.60
CA ILE A 132 -6.85 -2.90 -2.79
C ILE A 132 -7.09 -1.41 -2.89
N THR A 133 -6.72 -0.81 -4.01
CA THR A 133 -6.92 0.61 -4.27
C THR A 133 -7.92 0.80 -5.40
N GLN A 134 -8.92 1.63 -5.16
CA GLN A 134 -10.00 1.99 -6.09
C GLN A 134 -10.13 3.51 -6.13
N GLY A 135 -9.59 4.14 -7.15
CA GLY A 135 -9.54 5.61 -7.17
C GLY A 135 -8.82 6.17 -5.95
N ASN A 136 -9.55 6.87 -5.09
CA ASN A 136 -9.01 7.46 -3.85
C ASN A 136 -9.26 6.60 -2.60
N GLN A 137 -9.89 5.45 -2.73
CA GLN A 137 -10.21 4.57 -1.61
C GLN A 137 -9.22 3.41 -1.53
N THR A 138 -8.73 3.12 -0.33
CA THR A 138 -7.83 1.99 -0.07
C THR A 138 -8.48 1.06 0.95
N THR A 139 -8.58 -0.21 0.58
CA THR A 139 -9.10 -1.26 1.45
C THR A 139 -7.99 -2.26 1.74
N ILE A 140 -7.79 -2.58 3.00
CA ILE A 140 -6.83 -3.59 3.46
C ILE A 140 -7.61 -4.82 3.93
N VAL A 141 -7.40 -5.93 3.25
CA VAL A 141 -8.05 -7.20 3.53
C VAL A 141 -7.02 -8.18 4.08
N THR A 142 -7.23 -8.65 5.30
CA THR A 142 -6.33 -9.63 5.93
C THR A 142 -6.96 -11.03 5.89
N PHE A 143 -6.16 -12.02 5.53
CA PHE A 143 -6.58 -13.43 5.46
C PHE A 143 -5.45 -14.37 5.86
N LYS A 144 -5.82 -15.58 6.31
CA LYS A 144 -4.87 -16.62 6.71
C LYS A 144 -4.64 -17.61 5.58
N VAL A 145 -3.38 -18.00 5.41
CA VAL A 145 -2.96 -19.03 4.46
C VAL A 145 -2.26 -20.15 5.20
N LYS A 146 -2.66 -21.37 4.90
CA LYS A 146 -2.05 -22.61 5.40
C LYS A 146 -1.04 -23.15 4.39
N LYS A 147 -0.07 -23.85 4.92
CA LYS A 147 0.94 -24.56 4.11
C LYS A 147 0.32 -25.72 3.35
#